data_0cc0b5b1edc2f1bf54586bd7f83807b9
#
_entry.id   0cc0b5b1edc2f1bf54586bd7f83807b9
#
_cell.length_a   1.000
_cell.length_b   1.000
_cell.length_c   1.000
_cell.angle_alpha   90.00
_cell.angle_beta   90.00
_cell.angle_gamma   90.00
#
_symmetry.space_group_name_H-M   'P 1'
#
loop_
_entity.id
_entity.type
_entity.pdbx_description
1 polymer ?
#
loop_
_entity_poly.entity_id
_entity_poly.type
_entity_poly.pdbx_seq_one_letter_code
_entity_poly.pdbx_strand_id
1 'polypeptide(L)'
;AIETAPVTNAIEYLSNDTEYRKTIGKVLAAITAKDYAAAEKYFTPQGAEMFRSLINYGRARVLDTSGLTFYQNGDRVVCRNAKMSFSFRNGLRKSFVEDVVFTFDSKKRIDYIAFGLGEKAEHDILNNDEWNEATRKALMNFLENYKTAFALKRIDYLRNVFDDNAVIISGCVITPGGNQFADSNSHYAQNQYVRYTREGKNEYIARMARSFASKEFINIRFSDNSVKKLGKGMESYAIQIKQDYYSSNYGDTGYLFLYVDINDPENPIIKVRTWQPKPDPKFKLIDAGYF
;
A
#
# COMPACT_ATOMS: atom_id res chain seq x y z
N ALA A 1 12.05 36.08 -29.13
CA ALA A 1 11.39 35.44 -27.98
C ALA A 1 11.59 33.94 -28.12
N ILE A 2 12.38 33.33 -27.23
CA ILE A 2 12.56 31.89 -27.19
C ILE A 2 11.32 31.39 -26.43
N GLU A 3 10.40 30.78 -27.15
CA GLU A 3 9.30 30.03 -26.56
C GLU A 3 9.91 28.84 -25.81
N THR A 4 10.02 28.95 -24.49
CA THR A 4 10.32 27.81 -23.66
C THR A 4 9.08 26.90 -23.68
N ALA A 5 9.23 25.72 -24.26
CA ALA A 5 8.20 24.70 -24.18
C ALA A 5 7.81 24.47 -22.71
N PRO A 6 6.52 24.30 -22.40
CA PRO A 6 6.10 24.03 -21.03
C PRO A 6 6.82 22.79 -20.52
N VAL A 7 7.48 22.92 -19.38
CA VAL A 7 8.08 21.77 -18.67
C VAL A 7 6.94 20.88 -18.27
N THR A 8 6.75 19.78 -18.96
CA THR A 8 5.78 18.74 -18.56
C THR A 8 6.37 18.01 -17.38
N ASN A 9 5.80 18.18 -16.19
CA ASN A 9 6.21 17.50 -14.95
C ASN A 9 5.69 16.04 -14.89
N ALA A 10 5.26 15.46 -16.01
CA ALA A 10 4.83 14.08 -16.09
C ALA A 10 6.01 13.10 -15.85
N ILE A 11 5.70 11.91 -15.30
CA ILE A 11 6.68 10.83 -15.20
C ILE A 11 7.20 10.48 -16.59
N GLU A 12 8.52 10.44 -16.72
CA GLU A 12 9.16 10.02 -17.96
C GLU A 12 9.22 8.48 -18.00
N TYR A 13 8.55 7.90 -18.99
CA TYR A 13 8.60 6.47 -19.25
C TYR A 13 9.83 6.11 -20.08
N LEU A 14 10.30 4.86 -19.92
CA LEU A 14 11.43 4.37 -20.71
C LEU A 14 11.10 4.40 -22.20
N SER A 15 12.01 4.97 -22.99
CA SER A 15 11.93 4.97 -24.45
C SER A 15 12.22 3.59 -25.05
N ASN A 16 13.05 2.79 -24.38
CA ASN A 16 13.38 1.42 -24.77
C ASN A 16 13.14 0.46 -23.60
N ASP A 17 11.95 -0.09 -23.54
CA ASP A 17 11.54 -1.06 -22.53
C ASP A 17 11.51 -2.52 -23.03
N THR A 18 12.03 -2.78 -24.22
CA THR A 18 11.87 -4.05 -24.94
C THR A 18 12.29 -5.27 -24.11
N GLU A 19 13.45 -5.24 -23.46
CA GLU A 19 13.93 -6.37 -22.65
C GLU A 19 13.08 -6.59 -21.41
N TYR A 20 12.68 -5.51 -20.73
CA TYR A 20 11.82 -5.58 -19.56
C TYR A 20 10.44 -6.11 -19.92
N ARG A 21 9.88 -5.60 -21.01
CA ARG A 21 8.56 -6.03 -21.53
C ARG A 21 8.59 -7.50 -21.94
N LYS A 22 9.67 -7.96 -22.54
CA LYS A 22 9.86 -9.37 -22.88
C LYS A 22 9.88 -10.26 -21.65
N THR A 23 10.60 -9.87 -20.61
CA THR A 23 10.66 -10.63 -19.33
C THR A 23 9.31 -10.67 -18.66
N ILE A 24 8.61 -9.55 -18.55
CA ILE A 24 7.26 -9.50 -17.99
C ILE A 24 6.30 -10.37 -18.81
N GLY A 25 6.39 -10.31 -20.14
CA GLY A 25 5.58 -11.17 -21.02
C GLY A 25 5.73 -12.66 -20.73
N LYS A 26 6.95 -13.12 -20.46
CA LYS A 26 7.22 -14.52 -20.07
C LYS A 26 6.67 -14.85 -18.69
N VAL A 27 6.81 -13.95 -17.72
CA VAL A 27 6.21 -14.11 -16.39
C VAL A 27 4.69 -14.18 -16.46
N LEU A 28 4.07 -13.27 -17.19
CA LEU A 28 2.62 -13.27 -17.37
C LEU A 28 2.10 -14.51 -18.11
N ALA A 29 2.85 -15.00 -19.09
CA ALA A 29 2.52 -16.24 -19.78
C ALA A 29 2.57 -17.46 -18.85
N ALA A 30 3.57 -17.54 -17.97
CA ALA A 30 3.68 -18.60 -16.96
C ALA A 30 2.51 -18.53 -15.96
N ILE A 31 2.12 -17.34 -15.52
CA ILE A 31 0.95 -17.16 -14.64
C ILE A 31 -0.33 -17.61 -15.34
N THR A 32 -0.53 -17.23 -16.61
CA THR A 32 -1.69 -17.62 -17.41
C THR A 32 -1.77 -19.14 -17.59
N ALA A 33 -0.63 -19.78 -17.78
CA ALA A 33 -0.54 -21.24 -17.90
C ALA A 33 -0.64 -21.95 -16.53
N LYS A 34 -0.70 -21.22 -15.43
CA LYS A 34 -0.63 -21.74 -14.05
C LYS A 34 0.64 -22.53 -13.75
N ASP A 35 1.68 -22.28 -14.51
CA ASP A 35 3.04 -22.81 -14.30
C ASP A 35 3.87 -21.75 -13.57
N TYR A 36 3.54 -21.52 -12.32
CA TYR A 36 4.16 -20.45 -11.52
C TYR A 36 5.66 -20.71 -11.33
N ALA A 37 6.08 -21.95 -11.18
CA ALA A 37 7.48 -22.29 -11.00
C ALA A 37 8.34 -21.87 -12.21
N ALA A 38 7.82 -21.92 -13.41
CA ALA A 38 8.53 -21.54 -14.62
C ALA A 38 8.91 -20.05 -14.67
N ALA A 39 8.18 -19.21 -13.92
CA ALA A 39 8.47 -17.79 -13.85
C ALA A 39 9.66 -17.46 -12.95
N GLU A 40 10.00 -18.28 -11.98
CA GLU A 40 10.95 -17.96 -10.89
C GLU A 40 12.36 -17.65 -11.40
N LYS A 41 12.76 -18.17 -12.55
CA LYS A 41 14.08 -17.91 -13.13
C LYS A 41 14.33 -16.45 -13.51
N TYR A 42 13.26 -15.66 -13.63
CA TYR A 42 13.36 -14.23 -13.94
C TYR A 42 13.49 -13.35 -12.70
N PHE A 43 13.48 -13.97 -11.52
CA PHE A 43 13.49 -13.29 -10.23
C PHE A 43 14.81 -13.46 -9.50
N THR A 44 15.15 -12.48 -8.68
CA THR A 44 16.15 -12.66 -7.62
C THR A 44 15.60 -13.63 -6.55
N PRO A 45 16.43 -14.17 -5.66
CA PRO A 45 15.92 -15.00 -4.55
C PRO A 45 14.83 -14.30 -3.72
N GLN A 46 15.01 -13.01 -3.42
CA GLN A 46 14.02 -12.19 -2.73
C GLN A 46 12.73 -12.04 -3.54
N GLY A 47 12.85 -11.71 -4.82
CA GLY A 47 11.70 -11.58 -5.71
C GLY A 47 10.95 -12.89 -5.88
N ALA A 48 11.65 -14.01 -5.98
CA ALA A 48 11.03 -15.34 -6.08
C ALA A 48 10.24 -15.72 -4.83
N GLU A 49 10.73 -15.36 -3.64
CA GLU A 49 10.00 -15.56 -2.39
C GLU A 49 8.70 -14.74 -2.37
N MET A 50 8.75 -13.47 -2.76
CA MET A 50 7.56 -12.62 -2.88
C MET A 50 6.59 -13.17 -3.93
N PHE A 51 7.11 -13.65 -5.05
CA PHE A 51 6.29 -14.26 -6.11
C PHE A 51 5.52 -15.48 -5.58
N ARG A 52 6.17 -16.36 -4.83
CA ARG A 52 5.51 -17.52 -4.22
C ARG A 52 4.45 -17.10 -3.20
N SER A 53 4.75 -16.12 -2.37
CA SER A 53 3.88 -15.70 -1.28
C SER A 53 2.64 -14.93 -1.75
N LEU A 54 2.75 -14.18 -2.84
CA LEU A 54 1.66 -13.36 -3.37
C LEU A 54 1.01 -13.99 -4.61
N ILE A 55 1.80 -14.27 -5.62
CA ILE A 55 1.29 -14.65 -6.95
C ILE A 55 0.88 -16.11 -6.97
N ASN A 56 1.77 -17.00 -6.59
CA ASN A 56 1.47 -18.44 -6.58
C ASN A 56 0.45 -18.78 -5.50
N TYR A 57 0.68 -18.33 -4.26
CA TYR A 57 -0.24 -18.58 -3.14
C TYR A 57 -1.64 -18.01 -3.39
N GLY A 58 -1.71 -16.78 -3.90
CA GLY A 58 -2.95 -16.09 -4.25
C GLY A 58 -3.59 -16.59 -5.56
N ARG A 59 -2.99 -17.59 -6.21
CA ARG A 59 -3.46 -18.13 -7.49
C ARG A 59 -3.82 -17.05 -8.50
N ALA A 60 -2.89 -16.13 -8.69
CA ALA A 60 -3.08 -14.96 -9.54
C ALA A 60 -3.52 -15.35 -10.95
N ARG A 61 -4.46 -14.59 -11.48
CA ARG A 61 -4.92 -14.67 -12.86
C ARG A 61 -4.74 -13.32 -13.51
N VAL A 62 -4.10 -13.29 -14.67
CA VAL A 62 -3.92 -12.07 -15.44
C VAL A 62 -5.25 -11.63 -16.02
N LEU A 63 -5.65 -10.38 -15.77
CA LEU A 63 -6.90 -9.80 -16.28
C LEU A 63 -6.64 -8.84 -17.43
N ASP A 64 -5.71 -7.91 -17.27
CA ASP A 64 -5.42 -6.89 -18.28
C ASP A 64 -3.95 -6.46 -18.17
N THR A 65 -3.28 -6.44 -19.30
CA THR A 65 -1.88 -6.03 -19.45
C THR A 65 -1.69 -5.01 -20.57
N SER A 66 -2.78 -4.47 -21.10
CA SER A 66 -2.73 -3.50 -22.22
C SER A 66 -2.08 -2.17 -21.84
N GLY A 67 -2.10 -1.83 -20.56
CA GLY A 67 -1.58 -0.57 -20.04
C GLY A 67 -0.21 -0.64 -19.37
N LEU A 68 0.59 -1.69 -19.61
CA LEU A 68 1.92 -1.81 -19.00
C LEU A 68 2.79 -0.60 -19.29
N THR A 69 3.35 -0.01 -18.24
CA THR A 69 4.28 1.12 -18.30
C THR A 69 5.56 0.80 -17.55
N PHE A 70 6.66 1.39 -18.00
CA PHE A 70 7.99 1.17 -17.43
C PHE A 70 8.67 2.53 -17.20
N TYR A 71 9.21 2.74 -16.00
CA TYR A 71 9.98 3.94 -15.70
C TYR A 71 11.17 3.63 -14.80
N GLN A 72 12.18 4.49 -14.89
CA GLN A 72 13.40 4.42 -14.07
C GLN A 72 13.10 4.98 -12.67
N ASN A 73 13.57 4.28 -11.64
CA ASN A 73 13.59 4.75 -10.28
C ASN A 73 14.96 4.44 -9.63
N GLY A 74 15.85 5.42 -9.64
CA GLY A 74 17.25 5.20 -9.29
C GLY A 74 17.93 4.24 -10.28
N ASP A 75 18.54 3.18 -9.79
CA ASP A 75 19.13 2.11 -10.58
C ASP A 75 18.14 0.97 -10.92
N ARG A 76 16.89 1.14 -10.56
CA ARG A 76 15.82 0.16 -10.75
C ARG A 76 14.86 0.59 -11.84
N VAL A 77 14.18 -0.38 -12.42
CA VAL A 77 13.09 -0.14 -13.38
C VAL A 77 11.79 -0.70 -12.80
N VAL A 78 10.75 0.11 -12.82
CA VAL A 78 9.43 -0.23 -12.30
C VAL A 78 8.48 -0.50 -13.45
N CYS A 79 7.79 -1.65 -13.42
CA CYS A 79 6.71 -2.00 -14.33
C CYS A 79 5.37 -1.91 -13.59
N ARG A 80 4.42 -1.15 -14.14
CA ARG A 80 3.10 -0.93 -13.57
C ARG A 80 1.99 -1.39 -14.50
N ASN A 81 0.78 -1.46 -13.92
CA ASN A 81 -0.48 -1.72 -14.64
C ASN A 81 -0.65 -3.17 -15.15
N ALA A 82 -0.07 -4.12 -14.43
CA ALA A 82 -0.37 -5.53 -14.62
C ALA A 82 -1.54 -5.92 -13.71
N LYS A 83 -2.76 -5.83 -14.23
CA LYS A 83 -3.97 -6.11 -13.44
C LYS A 83 -4.19 -7.61 -13.31
N MET A 84 -4.35 -8.06 -12.06
CA MET A 84 -4.56 -9.48 -11.74
C MET A 84 -5.65 -9.66 -10.69
N SER A 85 -6.30 -10.82 -10.72
CA SER A 85 -7.18 -11.26 -9.64
C SER A 85 -6.48 -12.29 -8.77
N PHE A 86 -6.81 -12.27 -7.47
CA PHE A 86 -6.25 -13.16 -6.44
C PHE A 86 -7.38 -13.85 -5.70
N SER A 87 -7.17 -15.11 -5.35
CA SER A 87 -8.13 -15.94 -4.62
C SER A 87 -7.40 -16.73 -3.54
N PHE A 88 -7.60 -16.35 -2.28
CA PHE A 88 -7.01 -17.02 -1.12
C PHE A 88 -7.88 -18.17 -0.65
N ARG A 89 -7.26 -19.23 -0.15
CA ARG A 89 -7.89 -20.54 0.02
C ARG A 89 -8.93 -20.65 1.13
N ASN A 90 -8.93 -19.76 2.13
CA ASN A 90 -9.73 -20.02 3.32
C ASN A 90 -11.13 -19.41 3.29
N GLY A 91 -12.13 -20.27 3.26
CA GLY A 91 -13.47 -20.23 3.84
C GLY A 91 -14.46 -19.25 3.25
N LEU A 92 -14.09 -18.08 2.95
CA LEU A 92 -14.86 -17.08 2.23
C LEU A 92 -14.11 -16.78 0.94
N ARG A 93 -14.55 -17.33 -0.16
CA ARG A 93 -13.99 -17.10 -1.50
C ARG A 93 -14.04 -15.61 -1.85
N LYS A 94 -13.13 -14.84 -1.27
CA LYS A 94 -12.94 -13.44 -1.66
C LYS A 94 -11.90 -13.39 -2.77
N SER A 95 -12.34 -12.94 -3.93
CA SER A 95 -11.47 -12.57 -5.02
C SER A 95 -11.12 -11.10 -4.89
N PHE A 96 -9.84 -10.78 -4.98
CA PHE A 96 -9.32 -9.41 -4.98
C PHE A 96 -8.72 -9.10 -6.34
N VAL A 97 -8.93 -7.89 -6.82
CA VAL A 97 -8.28 -7.37 -8.02
C VAL A 97 -7.24 -6.34 -7.58
N GLU A 98 -6.00 -6.54 -8.04
CA GLU A 98 -4.88 -5.67 -7.72
C GLU A 98 -4.12 -5.30 -8.99
N ASP A 99 -3.58 -4.09 -9.01
CA ASP A 99 -2.54 -3.72 -9.96
C ASP A 99 -1.20 -4.19 -9.38
N VAL A 100 -0.54 -5.11 -10.08
CA VAL A 100 0.73 -5.67 -9.62
C VAL A 100 1.87 -4.85 -10.19
N VAL A 101 2.78 -4.46 -9.31
CA VAL A 101 3.97 -3.68 -9.64
C VAL A 101 5.19 -4.56 -9.51
N PHE A 102 5.99 -4.65 -10.57
CA PHE A 102 7.25 -5.39 -10.59
C PHE A 102 8.41 -4.41 -10.62
N THR A 103 9.40 -4.63 -9.78
CA THR A 103 10.62 -3.83 -9.78
C THR A 103 11.81 -4.69 -10.17
N PHE A 104 12.52 -4.25 -11.21
CA PHE A 104 13.75 -4.89 -11.70
C PHE A 104 14.97 -4.29 -11.02
N ASP A 105 15.94 -5.13 -10.71
CA ASP A 105 17.25 -4.69 -10.26
C ASP A 105 18.14 -4.19 -11.44
N SER A 106 19.36 -3.78 -11.13
CA SER A 106 20.31 -3.29 -12.14
C SER A 106 20.75 -4.37 -13.13
N LYS A 107 20.55 -5.64 -12.83
CA LYS A 107 20.83 -6.79 -13.70
C LYS A 107 19.60 -7.27 -14.48
N LYS A 108 18.51 -6.48 -14.45
CA LYS A 108 17.25 -6.76 -15.17
C LYS A 108 16.53 -8.02 -14.69
N ARG A 109 16.69 -8.38 -13.41
CA ARG A 109 15.90 -9.42 -12.75
C ARG A 109 14.85 -8.79 -11.86
N ILE A 110 13.72 -9.44 -11.72
CA ILE A 110 12.64 -8.96 -10.85
C ILE A 110 13.04 -9.20 -9.40
N ASP A 111 13.19 -8.13 -8.64
CA ASP A 111 13.68 -8.13 -7.28
C ASP A 111 12.59 -7.86 -6.24
N TYR A 112 11.50 -7.24 -6.65
CA TYR A 112 10.42 -6.84 -5.77
C TYR A 112 9.07 -6.88 -6.48
N ILE A 113 8.04 -7.26 -5.73
CA ILE A 113 6.64 -7.21 -6.17
C ILE A 113 5.85 -6.42 -5.14
N ALA A 114 5.01 -5.51 -5.60
CA ALA A 114 4.08 -4.80 -4.74
C ALA A 114 2.67 -4.82 -5.33
N PHE A 115 1.68 -4.68 -4.47
CA PHE A 115 0.32 -4.33 -4.88
C PHE A 115 0.24 -2.82 -5.04
N GLY A 116 -0.12 -2.38 -6.23
CA GLY A 116 -0.20 -0.98 -6.59
C GLY A 116 -1.36 -0.27 -5.92
N LEU A 117 -1.26 1.05 -5.88
CA LEU A 117 -2.39 1.92 -5.55
C LEU A 117 -3.42 1.87 -6.68
N GLY A 118 -4.66 2.25 -6.38
CA GLY A 118 -5.70 2.42 -7.39
C GLY A 118 -5.30 3.48 -8.43
N GLU A 119 -5.85 3.36 -9.62
CA GLU A 119 -5.51 4.22 -10.77
C GLU A 119 -5.64 5.72 -10.46
N LYS A 120 -6.68 6.12 -9.73
CA LYS A 120 -6.89 7.53 -9.34
C LYS A 120 -5.78 8.03 -8.42
N ALA A 121 -5.42 7.26 -7.40
CA ALA A 121 -4.36 7.63 -6.45
C ALA A 121 -2.99 7.68 -7.13
N GLU A 122 -2.70 6.72 -8.00
CA GLU A 122 -1.51 6.73 -8.84
C GLU A 122 -1.44 8.00 -9.69
N HIS A 123 -2.52 8.33 -10.38
CA HIS A 123 -2.60 9.54 -11.19
C HIS A 123 -2.38 10.80 -10.34
N ASP A 124 -3.04 10.91 -9.20
CA ASP A 124 -2.98 12.10 -8.33
C ASP A 124 -1.58 12.31 -7.72
N ILE A 125 -0.84 11.25 -7.48
CA ILE A 125 0.52 11.33 -6.94
C ILE A 125 1.56 11.50 -8.05
N LEU A 126 1.56 10.64 -9.06
CA LEU A 126 2.58 10.65 -10.12
C LEU A 126 2.49 11.87 -11.02
N ASN A 127 1.33 12.48 -11.17
CA ASN A 127 1.13 13.67 -11.99
C ASN A 127 1.01 14.96 -11.16
N ASN A 128 1.29 14.92 -9.86
CA ASN A 128 1.32 16.11 -9.04
C ASN A 128 2.56 16.95 -9.37
N ASP A 129 2.35 18.11 -9.98
CA ASP A 129 3.41 19.00 -10.45
C ASP A 129 4.01 19.91 -9.36
N GLU A 130 3.45 19.89 -8.16
CA GLU A 130 3.99 20.61 -7.00
C GLU A 130 5.24 19.92 -6.44
N TRP A 131 5.44 18.64 -6.74
CA TRP A 131 6.57 17.84 -6.27
C TRP A 131 7.47 17.41 -7.43
N ASN A 132 8.77 17.30 -7.14
CA ASN A 132 9.69 16.77 -8.12
C ASN A 132 9.44 15.25 -8.38
N GLU A 133 9.98 14.75 -9.46
CA GLU A 133 9.79 13.36 -9.88
C GLU A 133 10.28 12.35 -8.83
N ALA A 134 11.43 12.63 -8.21
CA ALA A 134 11.99 11.75 -7.17
C ALA A 134 11.06 11.62 -5.96
N THR A 135 10.45 12.73 -5.52
CA THR A 135 9.47 12.73 -4.42
C THR A 135 8.22 11.96 -4.79
N ARG A 136 7.69 12.15 -5.99
CA ARG A 136 6.49 11.42 -6.43
C ARG A 136 6.72 9.91 -6.47
N LYS A 137 7.86 9.49 -7.00
CA LYS A 137 8.27 8.07 -7.00
C LYS A 137 8.46 7.52 -5.59
N ALA A 138 9.08 8.30 -4.69
CA ALA A 138 9.28 7.89 -3.30
C ALA A 138 7.96 7.71 -2.55
N LEU A 139 6.99 8.61 -2.73
CA LEU A 139 5.66 8.51 -2.14
C LEU A 139 4.91 7.28 -2.63
N MET A 140 4.91 7.03 -3.94
CA MET A 140 4.30 5.83 -4.52
C MET A 140 4.93 4.57 -3.96
N ASN A 141 6.25 4.49 -3.97
CA ASN A 141 6.99 3.34 -3.47
C ASN A 141 6.71 3.08 -1.99
N PHE A 142 6.70 4.14 -1.17
CA PHE A 142 6.38 4.03 0.26
C PHE A 142 4.97 3.47 0.49
N LEU A 143 3.95 4.04 -0.13
CA LEU A 143 2.56 3.64 0.08
C LEU A 143 2.32 2.21 -0.40
N GLU A 144 2.89 1.84 -1.52
CA GLU A 144 2.75 0.49 -2.07
C GLU A 144 3.50 -0.56 -1.26
N ASN A 145 4.69 -0.24 -0.76
CA ASN A 145 5.45 -1.12 0.13
C ASN A 145 4.77 -1.28 1.48
N TYR A 146 4.24 -0.20 2.04
CA TYR A 146 3.48 -0.24 3.29
C TYR A 146 2.26 -1.17 3.16
N LYS A 147 1.46 -0.96 2.13
CA LYS A 147 0.29 -1.79 1.82
C LYS A 147 0.67 -3.27 1.64
N THR A 148 1.72 -3.54 0.87
CA THR A 148 2.17 -4.90 0.52
C THR A 148 2.78 -5.62 1.73
N ALA A 149 3.40 -4.89 2.66
CA ALA A 149 3.96 -5.47 3.89
C ALA A 149 2.90 -6.18 4.72
N PHE A 150 1.66 -5.71 4.73
CA PHE A 150 0.55 -6.40 5.39
C PHE A 150 0.18 -7.69 4.66
N ALA A 151 0.11 -7.67 3.33
CA ALA A 151 -0.17 -8.86 2.54
C ALA A 151 0.90 -9.94 2.71
N LEU A 152 2.16 -9.54 2.84
CA LEU A 152 3.31 -10.41 3.08
C LEU A 152 3.54 -10.70 4.57
N LYS A 153 2.79 -10.09 5.47
CA LYS A 153 2.96 -10.20 6.92
C LYS A 153 4.39 -9.88 7.39
N ARG A 154 4.98 -8.83 6.82
CA ARG A 154 6.37 -8.43 7.08
C ARG A 154 6.47 -7.55 8.31
N ILE A 155 6.53 -8.18 9.48
CA ILE A 155 6.68 -7.47 10.75
C ILE A 155 8.03 -6.74 10.86
N ASP A 156 9.07 -7.26 10.23
CA ASP A 156 10.38 -6.62 10.14
C ASP A 156 10.32 -5.27 9.40
N TYR A 157 9.56 -5.21 8.31
CA TYR A 157 9.32 -3.97 7.59
C TYR A 157 8.62 -2.93 8.47
N LEU A 158 7.57 -3.31 9.18
CA LEU A 158 6.86 -2.41 10.09
C LEU A 158 7.75 -1.92 11.21
N ARG A 159 8.60 -2.78 11.76
CA ARG A 159 9.57 -2.41 12.78
C ARG A 159 10.56 -1.37 12.28
N ASN A 160 10.96 -1.44 11.03
CA ASN A 160 11.95 -0.53 10.45
C ASN A 160 11.32 0.78 9.95
N VAL A 161 10.07 0.77 9.50
CA VAL A 161 9.41 1.95 8.91
C VAL A 161 8.88 2.91 9.98
N PHE A 162 8.59 2.45 11.19
CA PHE A 162 8.14 3.32 12.28
C PHE A 162 9.31 3.92 13.05
N ASP A 163 9.22 5.22 13.34
CA ASP A 163 10.11 5.89 14.26
C ASP A 163 10.02 5.27 15.67
N ASP A 164 11.13 5.20 16.38
CA ASP A 164 11.13 4.64 17.74
C ASP A 164 10.21 5.42 18.70
N ASN A 165 9.99 6.70 18.44
CA ASN A 165 9.10 7.58 19.18
C ASN A 165 7.78 7.84 18.43
N ALA A 166 7.40 7.00 17.50
CA ALA A 166 6.18 7.19 16.74
C ALA A 166 4.94 7.29 17.62
N VAL A 167 4.05 8.19 17.26
CA VAL A 167 2.73 8.34 17.88
C VAL A 167 1.73 7.48 17.10
N ILE A 168 1.14 6.51 17.77
CA ILE A 168 0.18 5.59 17.16
C ILE A 168 -1.13 5.68 17.93
N ILE A 169 -2.18 6.11 17.24
CA ILE A 169 -3.52 6.31 17.79
C ILE A 169 -4.51 5.47 16.98
N SER A 170 -5.30 4.67 17.68
CA SER A 170 -6.32 3.84 17.06
C SER A 170 -7.68 4.09 17.70
N GLY A 171 -8.68 4.36 16.87
CA GLY A 171 -10.08 4.50 17.27
C GLY A 171 -10.81 3.15 17.22
N CYS A 172 -11.61 2.89 18.25
CA CYS A 172 -12.46 1.71 18.32
C CYS A 172 -13.87 2.13 18.65
N VAL A 173 -14.86 1.58 17.95
CA VAL A 173 -16.27 1.83 18.22
C VAL A 173 -16.66 1.10 19.51
N ILE A 174 -17.18 1.84 20.48
CA ILE A 174 -17.67 1.32 21.75
C ILE A 174 -19.20 1.45 21.77
N THR A 175 -19.87 0.36 22.09
CA THR A 175 -21.31 0.34 22.33
C THR A 175 -21.55 0.16 23.82
N PRO A 176 -22.05 1.18 24.55
CA PRO A 176 -22.34 1.05 25.97
C PRO A 176 -23.44 0.02 26.21
N GLY A 177 -23.30 -0.79 27.27
CA GLY A 177 -24.31 -1.75 27.70
C GLY A 177 -24.34 -3.06 26.91
N GLY A 178 -23.22 -3.47 26.31
CA GLY A 178 -23.03 -4.61 25.42
C GLY A 178 -23.72 -5.91 25.76
N ASN A 179 -25.05 -5.98 25.55
CA ASN A 179 -25.73 -7.25 25.38
C ASN A 179 -25.48 -7.74 23.95
N GLN A 180 -24.85 -8.88 23.83
CA GLN A 180 -24.58 -9.57 22.56
C GLN A 180 -25.82 -9.92 21.73
N PHE A 181 -27.00 -9.55 22.22
CA PHE A 181 -28.32 -9.86 21.64
C PHE A 181 -29.14 -8.63 21.27
N ALA A 182 -28.55 -7.44 21.21
CA ALA A 182 -29.26 -6.25 20.78
C ALA A 182 -29.51 -6.31 19.25
N ASP A 183 -30.79 -6.43 18.94
CA ASP A 183 -31.31 -6.33 17.57
C ASP A 183 -30.84 -5.00 16.91
N SER A 184 -30.48 -5.03 15.63
CA SER A 184 -29.95 -3.88 14.87
C SER A 184 -30.88 -2.66 14.83
N ASN A 185 -32.11 -2.79 15.34
CA ASN A 185 -33.12 -1.74 15.47
C ASN A 185 -33.25 -1.16 16.87
N SER A 186 -32.39 -1.52 17.82
CA SER A 186 -32.53 -1.03 19.19
C SER A 186 -31.92 0.39 19.32
N HIS A 187 -32.52 1.19 20.22
CA HIS A 187 -32.06 2.54 20.58
C HIS A 187 -30.59 2.61 21.06
N TYR A 188 -29.96 1.48 21.33
CA TYR A 188 -28.57 1.37 21.75
C TYR A 188 -27.58 1.70 20.64
N ALA A 189 -27.97 1.57 19.34
CA ALA A 189 -27.12 1.96 18.20
C ALA A 189 -26.84 3.48 18.17
N GLN A 190 -27.68 4.31 18.81
CA GLN A 190 -27.53 5.75 18.88
C GLN A 190 -26.48 6.23 19.88
N ASN A 191 -26.05 5.36 20.82
CA ASN A 191 -25.11 5.70 21.87
C ASN A 191 -23.68 5.21 21.61
N GLN A 192 -23.39 4.81 20.36
CA GLN A 192 -22.03 4.42 19.97
C GLN A 192 -21.10 5.63 19.95
N TYR A 193 -19.91 5.46 20.52
CA TYR A 193 -18.85 6.45 20.45
C TYR A 193 -17.52 5.79 20.07
N VAL A 194 -16.56 6.59 19.61
CA VAL A 194 -15.22 6.12 19.28
C VAL A 194 -14.30 6.40 20.46
N ARG A 195 -13.66 5.36 20.96
CA ARG A 195 -12.60 5.47 21.96
C ARG A 195 -11.26 5.40 21.26
N TYR A 196 -10.41 6.40 21.50
CA TYR A 196 -9.07 6.46 20.97
C TYR A 196 -8.07 5.92 22.00
N THR A 197 -7.19 5.03 21.54
CA THR A 197 -6.12 4.48 22.35
C THR A 197 -4.79 4.86 21.73
N ARG A 198 -3.88 5.36 22.57
CA ARG A 198 -2.50 5.68 22.17
C ARG A 198 -1.58 4.56 22.61
N GLU A 199 -0.72 4.10 21.71
CA GLU A 199 0.31 3.11 22.00
C GLU A 199 1.65 3.54 21.39
N GLY A 200 2.75 3.03 21.94
CA GLY A 200 4.08 3.21 21.38
C GLY A 200 4.38 2.19 20.29
N LYS A 201 5.50 2.37 19.60
CA LYS A 201 5.96 1.48 18.53
C LYS A 201 6.01 0.02 18.97
N ASN A 202 6.66 -0.29 20.10
CA ASN A 202 6.86 -1.67 20.52
C ASN A 202 5.54 -2.39 20.82
N GLU A 203 4.60 -1.72 21.46
CA GLU A 203 3.25 -2.25 21.71
C GLU A 203 2.51 -2.51 20.40
N TYR A 204 2.56 -1.56 19.48
CA TYR A 204 1.93 -1.68 18.17
C TYR A 204 2.51 -2.85 17.35
N ILE A 205 3.84 -2.97 17.28
CA ILE A 205 4.50 -4.06 16.55
C ILE A 205 4.17 -5.42 17.16
N ALA A 206 4.14 -5.53 18.49
CA ALA A 206 3.73 -6.77 19.17
C ALA A 206 2.27 -7.14 18.84
N ARG A 207 1.38 -6.17 18.82
CA ARG A 207 -0.02 -6.37 18.45
C ARG A 207 -0.18 -6.80 16.99
N MET A 208 0.58 -6.19 16.08
CA MET A 208 0.59 -6.56 14.66
C MET A 208 1.16 -7.97 14.46
N ALA A 209 2.22 -8.33 15.16
CA ALA A 209 2.78 -9.68 15.09
C ALA A 209 1.75 -10.76 15.47
N ARG A 210 1.00 -10.53 16.55
CA ARG A 210 -0.10 -11.44 16.94
C ARG A 210 -1.20 -11.48 15.88
N SER A 211 -1.57 -10.32 15.34
CA SER A 211 -2.58 -10.23 14.29
C SER A 211 -2.14 -11.01 13.05
N PHE A 212 -0.91 -10.84 12.60
CA PHE A 212 -0.36 -11.55 11.44
C PHE A 212 -0.35 -13.07 11.63
N ALA A 213 0.01 -13.54 12.82
CA ALA A 213 0.02 -14.97 13.14
C ALA A 213 -1.38 -15.61 13.11
N SER A 214 -2.42 -14.84 13.37
CA SER A 214 -3.81 -15.32 13.43
C SER A 214 -4.54 -15.32 12.09
N LYS A 215 -3.92 -14.81 11.02
CA LYS A 215 -4.56 -14.62 9.73
C LYS A 215 -3.86 -15.39 8.63
N GLU A 216 -4.65 -16.05 7.78
CA GLU A 216 -4.12 -16.71 6.60
C GLU A 216 -3.68 -15.70 5.55
N PHE A 217 -4.53 -14.70 5.30
CA PHE A 217 -4.23 -13.62 4.37
C PHE A 217 -4.68 -12.28 4.93
N ILE A 218 -4.05 -11.22 4.41
CA ILE A 218 -4.43 -9.83 4.65
C ILE A 218 -4.40 -9.12 3.31
N ASN A 219 -5.45 -8.37 3.01
CA ASN A 219 -5.52 -7.51 1.83
C ASN A 219 -5.94 -6.10 2.27
N ILE A 220 -5.18 -5.10 1.86
CA ILE A 220 -5.47 -3.70 2.13
C ILE A 220 -5.71 -2.99 0.80
N ARG A 221 -6.81 -2.25 0.73
CA ARG A 221 -7.12 -1.35 -0.38
C ARG A 221 -7.08 0.08 0.11
N PHE A 222 -6.36 0.94 -0.62
CA PHE A 222 -6.32 2.37 -0.39
C PHE A 222 -7.17 3.10 -1.43
N SER A 223 -7.99 4.03 -0.97
CA SER A 223 -8.79 4.92 -1.81
C SER A 223 -8.81 6.33 -1.20
N ASP A 224 -9.24 7.32 -1.98
CA ASP A 224 -9.41 8.71 -1.56
C ASP A 224 -8.17 9.27 -0.82
N ASN A 225 -7.02 9.20 -1.47
CA ASN A 225 -5.77 9.71 -0.92
C ASN A 225 -5.70 11.23 -0.99
N SER A 226 -5.23 11.84 0.09
CA SER A 226 -4.84 13.25 0.15
C SER A 226 -3.43 13.34 0.71
N VAL A 227 -2.52 13.96 -0.02
CA VAL A 227 -1.13 14.12 0.39
C VAL A 227 -0.79 15.60 0.45
N LYS A 228 -0.23 16.04 1.58
CA LYS A 228 0.22 17.42 1.79
C LYS A 228 1.65 17.44 2.29
N LYS A 229 2.49 18.29 1.68
CA LYS A 229 3.82 18.54 2.18
C LYS A 229 3.75 19.41 3.44
N LEU A 230 4.51 19.04 4.47
CA LEU A 230 4.60 19.74 5.73
C LEU A 230 5.92 20.51 5.81
N GLY A 231 5.81 21.83 6.03
CA GLY A 231 6.96 22.73 6.18
C GLY A 231 7.72 23.00 4.88
N LYS A 232 8.57 24.04 4.92
CA LYS A 232 9.49 24.37 3.84
C LYS A 232 10.85 23.75 4.10
N GLY A 233 11.46 23.15 3.07
CA GLY A 233 12.81 22.59 3.15
C GLY A 233 12.89 21.22 3.83
N MET A 234 11.76 20.62 4.21
CA MET A 234 11.71 19.25 4.76
C MET A 234 10.85 18.36 3.86
N GLU A 235 11.32 17.14 3.64
CA GLU A 235 10.57 16.12 2.89
C GLU A 235 9.68 15.32 3.85
N SER A 236 8.73 16.02 4.45
CA SER A 236 7.74 15.46 5.39
C SER A 236 6.35 15.64 4.83
N TYR A 237 5.55 14.60 4.89
CA TYR A 237 4.25 14.53 4.24
C TYR A 237 3.18 14.03 5.19
N ALA A 238 2.02 14.69 5.15
CA ALA A 238 0.79 14.24 5.80
C ALA A 238 -0.09 13.55 4.75
N ILE A 239 -0.41 12.30 4.99
CA ILE A 239 -1.17 11.46 4.07
C ILE A 239 -2.43 10.98 4.75
N GLN A 240 -3.59 11.32 4.17
CA GLN A 240 -4.88 10.77 4.55
C GLN A 240 -5.38 9.79 3.52
N ILE A 241 -5.84 8.64 3.97
CA ILE A 241 -6.24 7.54 3.11
C ILE A 241 -7.51 6.91 3.67
N LYS A 242 -8.49 6.66 2.81
CA LYS A 242 -9.55 5.71 3.13
C LYS A 242 -9.03 4.31 2.91
N GLN A 243 -9.11 3.46 3.93
CA GLN A 243 -8.58 2.11 3.90
C GLN A 243 -9.67 1.08 4.12
N ASP A 244 -9.73 0.11 3.22
CA ASP A 244 -10.44 -1.16 3.43
C ASP A 244 -9.43 -2.23 3.83
N TYR A 245 -9.68 -2.89 4.95
CA TYR A 245 -8.87 -3.97 5.47
C TYR A 245 -9.66 -5.26 5.43
N TYR A 246 -9.13 -6.28 4.79
CA TYR A 246 -9.72 -7.61 4.72
C TYR A 246 -8.71 -8.67 5.14
N SER A 247 -9.17 -9.63 5.90
CA SER A 247 -8.39 -10.79 6.26
C SER A 247 -9.26 -12.04 6.29
N SER A 248 -8.66 -13.18 6.59
CA SER A 248 -9.37 -14.46 6.69
C SER A 248 -10.46 -14.49 7.77
N ASN A 249 -10.38 -13.64 8.80
CA ASN A 249 -11.27 -13.66 9.95
C ASN A 249 -11.77 -12.29 10.41
N TYR A 250 -11.44 -11.21 9.71
CA TYR A 250 -11.80 -9.86 10.10
C TYR A 250 -11.82 -8.93 8.87
N GLY A 251 -12.66 -7.92 8.91
CA GLY A 251 -12.70 -6.86 7.91
C GLY A 251 -13.23 -5.57 8.51
N ASP A 252 -12.67 -4.45 8.09
CA ASP A 252 -13.15 -3.11 8.43
C ASP A 252 -12.86 -2.11 7.32
N THR A 253 -13.49 -0.95 7.44
CA THR A 253 -13.24 0.22 6.61
C THR A 253 -13.10 1.42 7.52
N GLY A 254 -12.13 2.27 7.23
CA GLY A 254 -11.92 3.49 8.00
C GLY A 254 -10.91 4.42 7.35
N TYR A 255 -10.37 5.32 8.15
CA TYR A 255 -9.50 6.39 7.70
C TYR A 255 -8.14 6.30 8.39
N LEU A 256 -7.12 6.18 7.57
CA LEU A 256 -5.72 6.14 7.99
C LEU A 256 -5.09 7.52 7.76
N PHE A 257 -4.39 8.02 8.77
CA PHE A 257 -3.53 9.18 8.65
C PHE A 257 -2.08 8.77 8.93
N LEU A 258 -1.17 9.17 8.07
CA LEU A 258 0.26 8.96 8.22
C LEU A 258 1.01 10.29 8.11
N TYR A 259 1.87 10.56 9.07
CA TYR A 259 2.89 11.58 8.98
C TYR A 259 4.22 10.88 8.71
N VAL A 260 4.81 11.15 7.53
CA VAL A 260 5.97 10.41 7.03
C VAL A 260 7.11 11.36 6.71
N ASP A 261 8.30 11.02 7.18
CA ASP A 261 9.55 11.65 6.82
C ASP A 261 10.21 10.86 5.67
N ILE A 262 10.43 11.53 4.55
CA ILE A 262 11.05 10.97 3.34
C ILE A 262 12.33 11.76 2.98
N ASN A 263 13.02 12.31 3.96
CA ASN A 263 14.32 12.96 3.72
C ASN A 263 15.35 11.96 3.15
N ASP A 264 15.28 10.70 3.60
CA ASP A 264 15.93 9.58 2.93
C ASP A 264 14.87 8.75 2.19
N PRO A 265 14.77 8.85 0.86
CA PRO A 265 13.75 8.12 0.09
C PRO A 265 13.88 6.60 0.18
N GLU A 266 15.07 6.09 0.46
CA GLU A 266 15.32 4.65 0.64
C GLU A 266 14.83 4.13 1.99
N ASN A 267 14.72 5.02 2.99
CA ASN A 267 14.32 4.69 4.36
C ASN A 267 13.25 5.66 4.87
N PRO A 268 12.02 5.61 4.34
CA PRO A 268 10.93 6.42 4.84
C PRO A 268 10.60 6.05 6.29
N ILE A 269 10.26 7.05 7.11
CA ILE A 269 9.98 6.88 8.54
C ILE A 269 8.61 7.44 8.87
N ILE A 270 7.75 6.62 9.45
CA ILE A 270 6.44 7.01 9.94
C ILE A 270 6.59 7.60 11.34
N LYS A 271 6.25 8.88 11.48
CA LYS A 271 6.28 9.61 12.76
C LYS A 271 4.94 9.52 13.50
N VAL A 272 3.85 9.49 12.76
CA VAL A 272 2.50 9.40 13.31
C VAL A 272 1.67 8.46 12.45
N ARG A 273 0.90 7.59 13.10
CA ARG A 273 -0.14 6.79 12.47
C ARG A 273 -1.41 6.90 13.27
N THR A 274 -2.51 7.28 12.63
CA THR A 274 -3.82 7.25 13.28
C THR A 274 -4.82 6.45 12.46
N TRP A 275 -5.72 5.78 13.16
CA TRP A 275 -6.82 5.05 12.58
C TRP A 275 -8.15 5.52 13.18
N GLN A 276 -9.09 5.88 12.31
CA GLN A 276 -10.45 6.26 12.67
C GLN A 276 -11.46 5.40 11.91
N PRO A 277 -12.37 4.71 12.61
CA PRO A 277 -13.43 3.93 11.95
C PRO A 277 -14.43 4.82 11.21
N LYS A 278 -14.57 6.07 11.63
CA LYS A 278 -15.42 7.10 11.03
C LYS A 278 -14.91 8.49 11.40
N PRO A 279 -15.30 9.55 10.65
CA PRO A 279 -14.99 10.92 11.04
C PRO A 279 -15.58 11.23 12.42
N ASP A 280 -14.83 11.97 13.23
CA ASP A 280 -15.30 12.43 14.53
C ASP A 280 -16.32 13.56 14.35
N PRO A 281 -17.41 13.60 15.15
CA PRO A 281 -18.39 14.69 15.08
C PRO A 281 -17.79 16.08 15.32
N LYS A 282 -16.76 16.20 16.15
CA LYS A 282 -16.15 17.46 16.56
C LYS A 282 -15.03 17.91 15.64
N PHE A 283 -14.06 17.02 15.33
CA PHE A 283 -12.85 17.39 14.58
C PHE A 283 -12.73 16.72 13.20
N LYS A 284 -13.72 15.92 12.80
CA LYS A 284 -13.77 15.18 11.53
C LYS A 284 -12.65 14.14 11.45
N LEU A 285 -11.71 14.29 10.51
CA LEU A 285 -10.57 13.43 10.36
C LEU A 285 -9.35 14.03 11.05
N ILE A 286 -8.56 13.19 11.71
CA ILE A 286 -7.27 13.60 12.26
C ILE A 286 -6.35 13.95 11.08
N ASP A 287 -5.74 15.11 11.15
CA ASP A 287 -4.78 15.61 10.16
C ASP A 287 -3.53 16.19 10.83
N ALA A 288 -2.65 16.80 10.02
CA ALA A 288 -1.41 17.40 10.52
C ALA A 288 -1.62 18.50 11.56
N GLY A 289 -2.73 19.21 11.52
CA GLY A 289 -3.06 20.27 12.48
C GLY A 289 -3.36 19.78 13.90
N TYR A 290 -3.52 18.48 14.07
CA TYR A 290 -3.77 17.86 15.37
C TYR A 290 -2.50 17.65 16.21
N PHE A 291 -1.32 17.66 15.56
CA PHE A 291 -0.02 17.39 16.19
C PHE A 291 0.91 18.62 16.25
#